data_992d37b6961c79cfb024aec90c7f606e
#
_entry.id   992d37b6961c79cfb024aec90c7f606e
#
_cell.length_a   1.000
_cell.length_b   1.000
_cell.length_c   1.000
_cell.angle_alpha   90.00
_cell.angle_beta   90.00
_cell.angle_gamma   90.00
#
_symmetry.space_group_name_H-M   'P 1'
#
loop_
_entity.id
_entity.type
_entity.pdbx_description
1 polymer ?
#
loop_
_entity_poly.entity_id
_entity_poly.type
_entity_poly.pdbx_seq_one_letter_code
_entity_poly.pdbx_strand_id
1 'polypeptide(L)'
;MKNKKIVPIIVSVIAMLTVICISSFTREKPPKKQNDINNIAALSSKATADTPESDEEMRGVWVSYMELSMENESSKTQKAFEDKFTEIAQKCRKSGFNTLIVQVRPFCDALYKSSYFPWSHILTGTQGVNPQYDALRIMCDICKKYNLKIHAWINPYRVSSNETPKKLSDNNPYIKNSEIGIKTDNGIFLDPSNETAQQLICDGVKEIAENYDVDGIQFDDYFYPTEDESFDKKQYEAYIEKYGKENCMSLDNWRMQNVNTLICKAYRTIKSVDSSVEFGISPQGNIGNNDGLYADVKSWCTCKGFADYICPQIYFSLENPALTFEDCLNSWTSLDFDENVKLYVGLGGYKAGNGEYDEETWLLSDSILADEYDILRNNKSVRGFMLYSYNCLEDDTAKKEINNLINALN
;
A
#
# COMPACT_ATOMS: atom_id res chain seq x y z
N MET A 1 36.79 -22.30 24.06
CA MET A 1 36.31 -20.93 23.95
C MET A 1 36.13 -20.64 22.47
N LYS A 2 34.91 -20.77 21.94
CA LYS A 2 34.56 -20.49 20.53
C LYS A 2 33.74 -19.21 20.52
N ASN A 3 34.30 -18.15 19.95
CA ASN A 3 33.59 -16.89 19.72
C ASN A 3 32.50 -17.09 18.69
N LYS A 4 31.24 -17.02 19.09
CA LYS A 4 30.12 -16.84 18.21
C LYS A 4 30.07 -15.36 17.83
N LYS A 5 30.32 -15.05 16.58
CA LYS A 5 30.05 -13.73 16.01
C LYS A 5 28.52 -13.61 15.85
N ILE A 6 27.93 -12.75 16.65
CA ILE A 6 26.54 -12.31 16.50
C ILE A 6 26.55 -11.33 15.34
N VAL A 7 25.87 -11.68 14.27
CA VAL A 7 25.54 -10.76 13.16
C VAL A 7 24.35 -9.95 13.64
N PRO A 8 24.42 -8.62 13.73
CA PRO A 8 23.25 -7.83 14.03
C PRO A 8 22.35 -7.82 12.77
N ILE A 9 21.22 -8.48 12.87
CA ILE A 9 20.09 -8.25 11.96
C ILE A 9 19.65 -6.81 12.21
N ILE A 10 19.92 -5.93 11.27
CA ILE A 10 19.38 -4.57 11.28
C ILE A 10 17.91 -4.70 10.93
N VAL A 11 17.10 -4.86 11.95
CA VAL A 11 15.66 -4.63 11.88
C VAL A 11 15.51 -3.11 11.80
N SER A 12 15.39 -2.58 10.59
CA SER A 12 14.91 -1.21 10.37
C SER A 12 13.42 -1.19 10.64
N VAL A 13 13.08 -1.40 11.90
CA VAL A 13 11.73 -1.16 12.40
C VAL A 13 11.49 0.32 12.30
N ILE A 14 10.42 0.66 11.65
CA ILE A 14 9.75 1.94 11.71
C ILE A 14 9.36 2.19 13.17
N ALA A 15 10.29 2.72 13.96
CA ALA A 15 9.97 3.33 15.23
C ALA A 15 9.58 4.77 14.94
N MET A 16 8.35 5.00 14.48
CA MET A 16 7.74 6.31 14.60
C MET A 16 7.12 6.40 15.99
N LEU A 17 7.73 7.22 16.81
CA LEU A 17 7.31 7.64 18.13
C LEU A 17 5.81 7.99 18.12
N THR A 18 5.04 7.25 18.88
CA THR A 18 3.73 7.67 19.35
C THR A 18 3.90 8.84 20.32
N VAL A 19 3.84 10.06 19.80
CA VAL A 19 3.62 11.24 20.64
C VAL A 19 2.11 11.39 20.76
N ILE A 20 1.58 11.01 21.92
CA ILE A 20 0.21 11.29 22.32
C ILE A 20 0.12 12.80 22.60
N CYS A 21 -0.36 13.58 21.64
CA CYS A 21 -0.89 14.91 21.90
C CYS A 21 -2.41 14.84 21.90
N ILE A 22 -2.97 14.80 23.10
CA ILE A 22 -4.40 15.07 23.31
C ILE A 22 -4.57 16.59 23.19
N SER A 23 -4.98 17.06 22.04
CA SER A 23 -5.49 18.42 21.88
C SER A 23 -6.94 18.37 21.42
N SER A 24 -7.82 18.77 22.34
CA SER A 24 -9.24 18.99 22.09
C SER A 24 -9.42 20.18 21.14
N PHE A 25 -9.77 19.89 19.89
CA PHE A 25 -10.18 20.91 18.92
C PHE A 25 -11.70 21.03 18.87
N THR A 26 -12.19 22.21 19.21
CA THR A 26 -13.57 22.64 18.95
C THR A 26 -13.74 22.91 17.45
N ARG A 27 -14.62 22.15 16.83
CA ARG A 27 -14.96 22.23 15.40
C ARG A 27 -15.68 23.52 15.05
N GLU A 28 -15.08 24.39 14.27
CA GLU A 28 -15.82 25.39 13.49
C GLU A 28 -16.39 24.74 12.22
N LYS A 29 -17.62 25.13 11.86
CA LYS A 29 -18.30 24.59 10.68
C LYS A 29 -17.62 25.07 9.39
N PRO A 30 -17.41 24.21 8.39
CA PRO A 30 -16.77 24.60 7.13
C PRO A 30 -17.68 25.50 6.30
N PRO A 31 -17.11 26.44 5.50
CA PRO A 31 -17.88 27.28 4.59
C PRO A 31 -18.43 26.46 3.41
N LYS A 32 -19.69 26.75 3.06
CA LYS A 32 -20.37 26.13 1.92
C LYS A 32 -19.74 26.54 0.59
N LYS A 33 -18.96 25.66 -0.03
CA LYS A 33 -18.79 25.56 -1.49
C LYS A 33 -18.31 24.16 -1.87
N GLN A 34 -19.27 23.27 -2.09
CA GLN A 34 -19.12 21.86 -2.45
C GLN A 34 -19.33 21.63 -3.96
N ASN A 35 -19.14 22.67 -4.81
CA ASN A 35 -19.54 22.55 -6.21
C ASN A 35 -18.47 22.00 -7.16
N ASP A 36 -17.18 21.96 -6.77
CA ASP A 36 -16.15 21.56 -7.71
C ASP A 36 -15.88 20.04 -7.71
N ILE A 37 -16.15 19.33 -6.60
CA ILE A 37 -15.99 17.88 -6.54
C ILE A 37 -17.07 17.17 -7.37
N ASN A 38 -18.32 17.71 -7.38
CA ASN A 38 -19.42 17.11 -8.13
C ASN A 38 -19.28 17.25 -9.66
N ASN A 39 -18.52 18.21 -10.15
CA ASN A 39 -18.24 18.34 -11.59
C ASN A 39 -17.19 17.33 -12.09
N ILE A 40 -16.37 16.79 -11.19
CA ILE A 40 -15.40 15.77 -11.55
C ILE A 40 -16.06 14.38 -11.65
N ALA A 41 -17.08 14.11 -10.83
CA ALA A 41 -17.81 12.83 -10.85
C ALA A 41 -18.79 12.70 -12.05
N ALA A 42 -19.28 13.81 -12.59
CA ALA A 42 -20.33 13.78 -13.62
C ALA A 42 -19.89 13.33 -15.03
N LEU A 43 -18.60 13.09 -15.29
CA LEU A 43 -18.07 12.63 -16.59
C LEU A 43 -17.93 11.12 -16.74
N SER A 44 -18.33 10.33 -15.74
CA SER A 44 -18.10 8.86 -15.71
C SER A 44 -19.34 8.00 -16.08
N SER A 45 -20.38 8.55 -16.71
CA SER A 45 -21.53 7.71 -17.07
C SER A 45 -21.47 7.25 -18.53
N LYS A 46 -20.66 6.21 -18.82
CA LYS A 46 -20.86 5.26 -19.93
C LYS A 46 -19.78 4.18 -19.93
N ALA A 47 -20.00 3.11 -19.21
CA ALA A 47 -19.55 1.76 -19.56
C ALA A 47 -20.20 0.78 -18.59
N THR A 48 -21.30 0.20 -18.97
CA THR A 48 -21.86 -0.98 -18.33
C THR A 48 -21.52 -2.17 -19.20
N ALA A 49 -20.68 -3.05 -18.71
CA ALA A 49 -20.68 -4.45 -19.10
C ALA A 49 -20.73 -5.25 -17.80
N ASP A 50 -21.90 -5.83 -17.51
CA ASP A 50 -22.12 -6.80 -16.45
C ASP A 50 -21.22 -8.03 -16.68
N THR A 51 -20.09 -8.07 -16.03
CA THR A 51 -19.41 -9.33 -15.72
C THR A 51 -19.94 -9.76 -14.36
N PRO A 52 -20.39 -11.04 -14.16
CA PRO A 52 -20.79 -11.48 -12.84
C PRO A 52 -19.59 -11.39 -11.92
N GLU A 53 -19.69 -10.52 -10.93
CA GLU A 53 -18.73 -10.37 -9.85
C GLU A 53 -18.60 -11.74 -9.16
N SER A 54 -17.39 -12.29 -9.10
CA SER A 54 -17.19 -13.52 -8.34
C SER A 54 -17.42 -13.19 -6.88
N ASP A 55 -18.38 -13.81 -6.23
CA ASP A 55 -18.64 -13.75 -4.77
C ASP A 55 -17.49 -14.41 -3.95
N GLU A 56 -16.34 -14.62 -4.56
CA GLU A 56 -15.19 -15.24 -3.92
C GLU A 56 -14.53 -14.30 -2.92
N GLU A 57 -14.45 -14.75 -1.67
CA GLU A 57 -13.76 -14.06 -0.58
C GLU A 57 -12.29 -13.80 -0.95
N MET A 58 -11.83 -12.57 -0.82
CA MET A 58 -10.41 -12.23 -0.94
C MET A 58 -9.64 -12.82 0.24
N ARG A 59 -8.64 -13.66 -0.03
CA ARG A 59 -7.68 -14.20 0.93
C ARG A 59 -6.28 -13.85 0.43
N GLY A 60 -5.88 -12.61 0.71
CA GLY A 60 -4.67 -12.02 0.18
C GLY A 60 -3.45 -12.20 1.09
N VAL A 61 -2.26 -12.16 0.48
CA VAL A 61 -0.97 -12.05 1.20
C VAL A 61 -0.15 -10.97 0.54
N TRP A 62 0.35 -10.02 1.35
CA TRP A 62 1.36 -9.08 0.86
C TRP A 62 2.72 -9.74 0.77
N VAL A 63 3.38 -9.53 -0.37
CA VAL A 63 4.77 -9.92 -0.63
C VAL A 63 5.56 -8.65 -0.93
N SER A 64 6.30 -8.18 0.08
CA SER A 64 7.04 -6.93 0.00
C SER A 64 8.31 -7.05 -0.84
N TYR A 65 8.92 -5.91 -1.14
CA TYR A 65 10.21 -5.87 -1.82
C TYR A 65 11.31 -6.61 -1.04
N MET A 66 11.19 -6.75 0.28
CA MET A 66 12.17 -7.47 1.11
C MET A 66 12.14 -8.97 0.81
N GLU A 67 10.95 -9.56 0.72
CA GLU A 67 10.77 -10.98 0.38
C GLU A 67 11.14 -11.26 -1.09
N LEU A 68 10.91 -10.28 -1.99
CA LEU A 68 11.27 -10.38 -3.41
C LEU A 68 12.76 -10.14 -3.68
N SER A 69 13.52 -9.62 -2.68
CA SER A 69 14.90 -9.20 -2.89
C SER A 69 15.81 -10.33 -3.32
N MET A 70 16.56 -10.06 -4.38
CA MET A 70 17.67 -10.88 -4.87
C MET A 70 19.03 -10.31 -4.45
N GLU A 71 19.06 -9.22 -3.69
CA GLU A 71 20.30 -8.50 -3.37
C GLU A 71 21.33 -9.37 -2.66
N ASN A 72 20.90 -10.20 -1.73
CA ASN A 72 21.75 -11.09 -0.93
C ASN A 72 21.78 -12.54 -1.45
N GLU A 73 21.06 -12.81 -2.55
CA GLU A 73 21.06 -14.16 -3.15
C GLU A 73 22.40 -14.46 -3.84
N SER A 74 22.84 -15.70 -3.75
CA SER A 74 24.05 -16.19 -4.38
C SER A 74 23.97 -16.17 -5.91
N SER A 75 22.77 -16.28 -6.45
CA SER A 75 22.46 -16.20 -7.89
C SER A 75 21.31 -15.22 -8.12
N LYS A 76 21.48 -14.28 -9.06
CA LYS A 76 20.49 -13.28 -9.44
C LYS A 76 19.94 -13.53 -10.84
N THR A 77 19.96 -14.79 -11.29
CA THR A 77 19.46 -15.18 -12.61
C THR A 77 17.93 -15.23 -12.64
N GLN A 78 17.34 -15.20 -13.82
CA GLN A 78 15.91 -15.41 -14.03
C GLN A 78 15.43 -16.68 -13.33
N LYS A 79 16.15 -17.80 -13.51
CA LYS A 79 15.80 -19.09 -12.90
C LYS A 79 15.76 -19.02 -11.37
N ALA A 80 16.72 -18.33 -10.76
CA ALA A 80 16.74 -18.17 -9.30
C ALA A 80 15.54 -17.36 -8.80
N PHE A 81 15.14 -16.30 -9.52
CA PHE A 81 13.94 -15.53 -9.21
C PHE A 81 12.67 -16.35 -9.40
N GLU A 82 12.56 -17.10 -10.51
CA GLU A 82 11.44 -17.99 -10.78
C GLU A 82 11.26 -19.04 -9.68
N ASP A 83 12.37 -19.65 -9.22
CA ASP A 83 12.35 -20.66 -8.15
C ASP A 83 11.87 -20.03 -6.84
N LYS A 84 12.43 -18.89 -6.44
CA LYS A 84 12.04 -18.14 -5.26
C LYS A 84 10.56 -17.78 -5.27
N PHE A 85 10.07 -17.16 -6.35
CA PHE A 85 8.67 -16.76 -6.41
C PHE A 85 7.71 -17.95 -6.56
N THR A 86 8.17 -19.04 -7.20
CA THR A 86 7.41 -20.29 -7.25
C THR A 86 7.17 -20.88 -5.85
N GLU A 87 8.17 -20.84 -4.98
CA GLU A 87 8.07 -21.29 -3.59
C GLU A 87 7.05 -20.45 -2.82
N ILE A 88 7.11 -19.11 -2.95
CA ILE A 88 6.15 -18.17 -2.36
C ILE A 88 4.71 -18.52 -2.82
N ALA A 89 4.49 -18.60 -4.13
CA ALA A 89 3.17 -18.87 -4.70
C ALA A 89 2.62 -20.23 -4.26
N GLN A 90 3.44 -21.28 -4.28
CA GLN A 90 3.05 -22.63 -3.85
C GLN A 90 2.66 -22.66 -2.38
N LYS A 91 3.44 -22.00 -1.52
CA LYS A 91 3.17 -21.94 -0.08
C LYS A 91 1.87 -21.21 0.19
N CYS A 92 1.69 -20.02 -0.38
CA CYS A 92 0.45 -19.26 -0.22
C CYS A 92 -0.76 -20.05 -0.70
N ARG A 93 -0.68 -20.67 -1.89
CA ARG A 93 -1.80 -21.50 -2.42
C ARG A 93 -2.14 -22.68 -1.53
N LYS A 94 -1.14 -23.41 -1.03
CA LYS A 94 -1.32 -24.52 -0.10
C LYS A 94 -1.90 -24.10 1.25
N SER A 95 -1.63 -22.88 1.67
CA SER A 95 -2.14 -22.28 2.91
C SER A 95 -3.56 -21.70 2.79
N GLY A 96 -4.24 -21.87 1.64
CA GLY A 96 -5.63 -21.41 1.45
C GLY A 96 -5.78 -19.98 0.95
N PHE A 97 -4.68 -19.28 0.64
CA PHE A 97 -4.73 -17.95 0.03
C PHE A 97 -5.00 -18.03 -1.48
N ASN A 98 -5.64 -17.00 -2.03
CA ASN A 98 -6.03 -16.92 -3.44
C ASN A 98 -5.48 -15.70 -4.18
N THR A 99 -4.87 -14.75 -3.48
CA THR A 99 -4.36 -13.50 -4.07
C THR A 99 -3.01 -13.12 -3.47
N LEU A 100 -2.05 -12.71 -4.34
CA LEU A 100 -0.77 -12.15 -3.91
C LEU A 100 -0.72 -10.66 -4.25
N ILE A 101 -0.39 -9.84 -3.26
CA ILE A 101 -0.21 -8.40 -3.42
C ILE A 101 1.29 -8.13 -3.40
N VAL A 102 1.91 -8.03 -4.61
CA VAL A 102 3.36 -8.00 -4.78
C VAL A 102 3.89 -6.59 -4.96
N GLN A 103 4.88 -6.18 -4.18
CA GLN A 103 5.44 -4.84 -4.23
C GLN A 103 6.38 -4.67 -5.41
N VAL A 104 5.89 -4.08 -6.48
CA VAL A 104 6.62 -3.95 -7.75
C VAL A 104 7.29 -2.60 -7.97
N ARG A 105 6.92 -1.58 -7.16
CA ARG A 105 7.51 -0.24 -7.22
C ARG A 105 7.70 0.35 -5.82
N PRO A 106 8.79 -0.02 -5.11
CA PRO A 106 9.04 0.44 -3.74
C PRO A 106 9.74 1.81 -3.65
N PHE A 107 10.58 2.24 -4.64
CA PHE A 107 11.49 3.39 -4.51
C PHE A 107 11.59 4.25 -5.80
N CYS A 108 10.49 4.56 -6.45
CA CYS A 108 10.49 5.25 -7.75
C CYS A 108 11.40 4.51 -8.76
N ASP A 109 11.36 3.19 -8.71
CA ASP A 109 12.03 2.22 -9.56
C ASP A 109 11.05 1.07 -9.87
N ALA A 110 11.40 0.10 -10.68
CA ALA A 110 10.47 -0.94 -11.11
C ALA A 110 11.10 -2.34 -11.09
N LEU A 111 10.33 -3.34 -10.64
CA LEU A 111 10.63 -4.76 -10.78
C LEU A 111 10.17 -5.31 -12.14
N TYR A 112 9.86 -4.42 -13.07
CA TYR A 112 9.39 -4.74 -14.42
C TYR A 112 10.05 -3.83 -15.45
N LYS A 113 9.93 -4.20 -16.72
CA LYS A 113 10.46 -3.37 -17.82
C LYS A 113 9.60 -2.11 -17.93
N SER A 114 10.16 -0.97 -17.51
CA SER A 114 9.49 0.32 -17.52
C SER A 114 10.17 1.31 -18.48
N SER A 115 9.33 2.14 -19.12
CA SER A 115 9.76 3.29 -19.91
C SER A 115 9.99 4.54 -19.05
N TYR A 116 9.48 4.54 -17.83
CA TYR A 116 9.47 5.70 -16.92
C TYR A 116 10.44 5.54 -15.75
N PHE A 117 10.62 4.30 -15.26
CA PHE A 117 11.38 4.01 -14.04
C PHE A 117 12.61 3.14 -14.34
N PRO A 118 13.75 3.35 -13.64
CA PRO A 118 14.90 2.45 -13.73
C PRO A 118 14.55 1.09 -13.12
N TRP A 119 15.28 0.05 -13.50
CA TRP A 119 15.23 -1.23 -12.83
C TRP A 119 15.53 -1.09 -11.33
N SER A 120 14.74 -1.76 -10.49
CA SER A 120 14.94 -1.72 -9.06
C SER A 120 16.23 -2.40 -8.62
N HIS A 121 16.89 -1.81 -7.61
CA HIS A 121 18.06 -2.40 -6.95
C HIS A 121 17.73 -3.76 -6.31
N ILE A 122 16.49 -4.02 -5.98
CA ILE A 122 15.99 -5.26 -5.39
C ILE A 122 16.41 -6.49 -6.22
N LEU A 123 16.43 -6.38 -7.56
CA LEU A 123 16.73 -7.50 -8.45
C LEU A 123 18.23 -7.75 -8.63
N THR A 124 19.07 -6.71 -8.46
CA THR A 124 20.50 -6.79 -8.82
C THR A 124 21.44 -6.29 -7.71
N GLY A 125 20.91 -5.59 -6.70
CA GLY A 125 21.67 -4.85 -5.71
C GLY A 125 22.03 -3.41 -6.13
N THR A 126 21.70 -2.99 -7.36
CA THR A 126 22.02 -1.64 -7.86
C THR A 126 20.90 -1.13 -8.74
N GLN A 127 20.32 0.04 -8.38
CA GLN A 127 19.26 0.66 -9.18
C GLN A 127 19.72 1.03 -10.58
N GLY A 128 18.92 0.69 -11.59
CA GLY A 128 19.19 0.96 -13.00
C GLY A 128 19.92 -0.16 -13.73
N VAL A 129 20.46 -1.15 -13.03
CA VAL A 129 21.10 -2.32 -13.66
C VAL A 129 20.00 -3.29 -14.12
N ASN A 130 20.00 -3.61 -15.42
CA ASN A 130 19.06 -4.55 -16.00
C ASN A 130 19.32 -5.99 -15.51
N PRO A 131 18.36 -6.65 -14.87
CA PRO A 131 18.50 -8.04 -14.39
C PRO A 131 18.51 -9.08 -15.52
N GLN A 132 18.24 -8.69 -16.77
CA GLN A 132 18.08 -9.53 -17.96
C GLN A 132 16.81 -10.41 -17.93
N TYR A 133 15.85 -10.09 -17.07
CA TYR A 133 14.52 -10.71 -17.03
C TYR A 133 13.49 -9.69 -16.52
N ASP A 134 12.22 -9.99 -16.72
CA ASP A 134 11.10 -9.18 -16.28
C ASP A 134 10.40 -9.88 -15.10
N ALA A 135 10.66 -9.39 -13.89
CA ALA A 135 10.18 -10.05 -12.67
C ALA A 135 8.66 -10.03 -12.56
N LEU A 136 7.96 -8.93 -12.93
CA LEU A 136 6.50 -8.88 -12.88
C LEU A 136 5.87 -9.84 -13.88
N ARG A 137 6.42 -9.98 -15.08
CA ARG A 137 5.97 -10.98 -16.07
C ARG A 137 6.04 -12.39 -15.49
N ILE A 138 7.18 -12.72 -14.88
CA ILE A 138 7.40 -14.02 -14.23
C ILE A 138 6.38 -14.24 -13.11
N MET A 139 6.13 -13.21 -12.29
CA MET A 139 5.17 -13.31 -11.19
C MET A 139 3.74 -13.52 -11.70
N CYS A 140 3.30 -12.81 -12.74
CA CYS A 140 2.00 -13.03 -13.39
C CYS A 140 1.85 -14.47 -13.92
N ASP A 141 2.86 -14.96 -14.65
CA ASP A 141 2.83 -16.31 -15.23
C ASP A 141 2.77 -17.41 -14.15
N ILE A 142 3.51 -17.22 -13.04
CA ILE A 142 3.49 -18.14 -11.90
C ILE A 142 2.15 -18.08 -11.16
N CYS A 143 1.61 -16.89 -10.88
CA CYS A 143 0.30 -16.75 -10.24
C CYS A 143 -0.79 -17.42 -11.08
N LYS A 144 -0.81 -17.20 -12.38
CA LYS A 144 -1.73 -17.86 -13.31
C LYS A 144 -1.61 -19.39 -13.26
N LYS A 145 -0.38 -19.91 -13.26
CA LYS A 145 -0.11 -21.37 -13.16
C LYS A 145 -0.66 -21.99 -11.88
N TYR A 146 -0.63 -21.25 -10.75
CA TYR A 146 -1.10 -21.74 -9.46
C TYR A 146 -2.53 -21.30 -9.11
N ASN A 147 -3.27 -20.72 -10.06
CA ASN A 147 -4.61 -20.18 -9.87
C ASN A 147 -4.67 -19.20 -8.68
N LEU A 148 -3.77 -18.24 -8.71
CA LEU A 148 -3.68 -17.10 -7.78
C LEU A 148 -3.95 -15.83 -8.56
N LYS A 149 -4.70 -14.90 -7.97
CA LYS A 149 -4.77 -13.50 -8.43
C LYS A 149 -3.50 -12.76 -8.04
N ILE A 150 -3.15 -11.73 -8.80
CA ILE A 150 -1.98 -10.90 -8.53
C ILE A 150 -2.34 -9.41 -8.58
N HIS A 151 -2.08 -8.68 -7.50
CA HIS A 151 -2.18 -7.23 -7.45
C HIS A 151 -0.79 -6.61 -7.38
N ALA A 152 -0.51 -5.64 -8.25
CA ALA A 152 0.75 -4.91 -8.26
C ALA A 152 0.73 -3.80 -7.19
N TRP A 153 1.49 -3.96 -6.12
CA TRP A 153 1.60 -2.96 -5.06
C TRP A 153 2.66 -1.92 -5.38
N ILE A 154 2.28 -0.66 -5.25
CA ILE A 154 3.08 0.53 -5.54
C ILE A 154 3.10 1.44 -4.33
N ASN A 155 4.29 1.88 -3.91
CA ASN A 155 4.41 3.08 -3.09
C ASN A 155 4.42 4.30 -4.03
N PRO A 156 3.43 5.20 -3.95
CA PRO A 156 3.28 6.24 -4.97
C PRO A 156 4.37 7.30 -4.94
N TYR A 157 4.84 7.72 -3.75
CA TYR A 157 5.67 8.92 -3.63
C TYR A 157 7.12 8.67 -3.24
N ARG A 158 7.47 7.53 -2.67
CA ARG A 158 8.82 7.28 -2.15
C ARG A 158 9.85 7.12 -3.25
N VAL A 159 10.85 8.00 -3.28
CA VAL A 159 12.02 7.91 -4.18
C VAL A 159 13.18 7.21 -3.45
N SER A 160 13.40 7.57 -2.18
CA SER A 160 14.35 6.90 -1.29
C SER A 160 13.89 7.04 0.16
N SER A 161 14.36 6.15 1.02
CA SER A 161 14.16 6.21 2.47
C SER A 161 15.50 5.98 3.14
N ASN A 162 15.96 6.95 3.94
CA ASN A 162 17.31 6.94 4.51
C ASN A 162 18.37 6.65 3.42
N GLU A 163 19.11 5.55 3.56
CA GLU A 163 20.15 5.13 2.63
C GLU A 163 19.67 4.11 1.57
N THR A 164 18.36 3.91 1.42
CA THR A 164 17.80 2.93 0.48
C THR A 164 17.02 3.61 -0.64
N PRO A 165 17.36 3.35 -1.90
CA PRO A 165 18.55 2.64 -2.38
C PRO A 165 19.82 3.45 -2.09
N LYS A 166 20.95 2.78 -1.87
CA LYS A 166 22.26 3.43 -1.54
C LYS A 166 22.66 4.52 -2.52
N LYS A 167 22.30 4.34 -3.78
CA LYS A 167 22.53 5.32 -4.86
C LYS A 167 21.36 5.25 -5.84
N LEU A 168 20.79 6.42 -6.16
CA LEU A 168 19.84 6.55 -7.24
C LEU A 168 20.54 6.42 -8.60
N SER A 169 19.91 5.74 -9.53
CA SER A 169 20.34 5.64 -10.93
C SER A 169 20.29 7.01 -11.63
N ASP A 170 21.20 7.26 -12.57
CA ASP A 170 21.14 8.44 -13.42
C ASP A 170 19.84 8.51 -14.25
N ASN A 171 19.18 7.35 -14.42
CA ASN A 171 17.88 7.24 -15.08
C ASN A 171 16.68 7.44 -14.13
N ASN A 172 16.89 7.61 -12.82
CA ASN A 172 15.80 7.88 -11.88
C ASN A 172 15.11 9.22 -12.23
N PRO A 173 13.78 9.28 -12.28
CA PRO A 173 13.04 10.50 -12.61
C PRO A 173 13.43 11.71 -11.78
N TYR A 174 13.66 11.54 -10.47
CA TYR A 174 14.12 12.62 -9.60
C TYR A 174 15.53 13.11 -9.95
N ILE A 175 16.45 12.23 -10.37
CA ILE A 175 17.79 12.64 -10.81
C ILE A 175 17.72 13.43 -12.11
N LYS A 176 16.80 13.06 -13.02
CA LYS A 176 16.59 13.78 -14.29
C LYS A 176 15.91 15.14 -14.09
N ASN A 177 15.03 15.24 -13.12
CA ASN A 177 14.31 16.45 -12.78
C ASN A 177 14.03 16.51 -11.27
N SER A 178 14.89 17.18 -10.51
CA SER A 178 14.76 17.26 -9.05
C SER A 178 13.56 18.11 -8.58
N GLU A 179 12.93 18.88 -9.47
CA GLU A 179 11.78 19.72 -9.12
C GLU A 179 10.48 18.90 -8.91
N ILE A 180 10.47 17.62 -9.32
CA ILE A 180 9.33 16.74 -9.08
C ILE A 180 9.30 16.14 -7.67
N GLY A 181 10.29 16.40 -6.83
CA GLY A 181 10.39 15.81 -5.51
C GLY A 181 10.99 16.72 -4.47
N ILE A 182 10.83 16.34 -3.22
CA ILE A 182 11.26 17.05 -2.04
C ILE A 182 12.22 16.15 -1.26
N LYS A 183 13.40 16.69 -0.93
CA LYS A 183 14.38 16.00 -0.09
C LYS A 183 14.20 16.41 1.38
N THR A 184 14.14 15.39 2.25
CA THR A 184 14.09 15.54 3.70
C THR A 184 15.25 14.80 4.35
N ASP A 185 15.37 14.88 5.67
CA ASP A 185 16.36 14.11 6.44
C ASP A 185 16.10 12.59 6.37
N ASN A 186 14.85 12.19 6.15
CA ASN A 186 14.42 10.78 6.12
C ASN A 186 14.38 10.18 4.71
N GLY A 187 14.71 10.95 3.68
CA GLY A 187 14.68 10.45 2.29
C GLY A 187 14.23 11.50 1.28
N ILE A 188 13.88 11.00 0.10
CA ILE A 188 13.38 11.80 -1.02
C ILE A 188 11.99 11.28 -1.37
N PHE A 189 11.05 12.21 -1.55
CA PHE A 189 9.67 11.90 -1.90
C PHE A 189 9.26 12.73 -3.11
N LEU A 190 8.47 12.14 -4.02
CA LEU A 190 7.80 12.91 -5.06
C LEU A 190 6.88 13.94 -4.41
N ASP A 191 6.83 15.14 -4.96
CA ASP A 191 5.98 16.22 -4.45
C ASP A 191 4.51 15.95 -4.83
N PRO A 192 3.61 15.73 -3.84
CA PRO A 192 2.21 15.44 -4.14
C PRO A 192 1.47 16.57 -4.87
N SER A 193 1.94 17.80 -4.77
CA SER A 193 1.37 18.97 -5.43
C SER A 193 1.85 19.16 -6.87
N ASN A 194 2.92 18.45 -7.26
CA ASN A 194 3.56 18.62 -8.57
C ASN A 194 2.84 17.81 -9.65
N GLU A 195 2.27 18.49 -10.63
CA GLU A 195 1.51 17.85 -11.73
C GLU A 195 2.36 16.85 -12.53
N THR A 196 3.65 17.11 -12.72
CA THR A 196 4.57 16.21 -13.42
C THR A 196 4.83 14.94 -12.60
N ALA A 197 4.96 15.06 -11.27
CA ALA A 197 5.08 13.92 -10.38
C ALA A 197 3.80 13.05 -10.39
N GLN A 198 2.63 13.70 -10.30
CA GLN A 198 1.35 12.98 -10.39
C GLN A 198 1.20 12.27 -11.75
N GLN A 199 1.58 12.94 -12.85
CA GLN A 199 1.51 12.33 -14.18
C GLN A 199 2.45 11.14 -14.31
N LEU A 200 3.69 11.25 -13.80
CA LEU A 200 4.66 10.14 -13.77
C LEU A 200 4.11 8.92 -13.03
N ILE A 201 3.42 9.12 -11.90
CA ILE A 201 2.79 8.03 -11.14
C ILE A 201 1.68 7.39 -11.97
N CYS A 202 0.82 8.22 -12.61
CA CYS A 202 -0.26 7.74 -13.47
C CYS A 202 0.27 7.00 -14.72
N ASP A 203 1.35 7.48 -15.34
CA ASP A 203 1.99 6.80 -16.46
C ASP A 203 2.53 5.42 -16.05
N GLY A 204 3.07 5.31 -14.83
CA GLY A 204 3.53 4.04 -14.29
C GLY A 204 2.41 3.04 -14.02
N VAL A 205 1.26 3.47 -13.47
CA VAL A 205 0.11 2.55 -13.29
C VAL A 205 -0.51 2.17 -14.62
N LYS A 206 -0.55 3.11 -15.58
CA LYS A 206 -0.97 2.84 -16.96
C LYS A 206 -0.11 1.77 -17.62
N GLU A 207 1.22 1.91 -17.51
CA GLU A 207 2.19 0.96 -18.07
C GLU A 207 1.99 -0.46 -17.52
N ILE A 208 1.69 -0.61 -16.22
CA ILE A 208 1.36 -1.90 -15.62
C ILE A 208 0.07 -2.46 -16.22
N ALA A 209 -1.02 -1.68 -16.19
CA ALA A 209 -2.32 -2.12 -16.69
C ALA A 209 -2.30 -2.49 -18.19
N GLU A 210 -1.49 -1.79 -19.01
CA GLU A 210 -1.37 -2.06 -20.45
C GLU A 210 -0.54 -3.30 -20.79
N ASN A 211 0.47 -3.63 -19.96
CA ASN A 211 1.50 -4.58 -20.37
C ASN A 211 1.55 -5.87 -19.56
N TYR A 212 0.84 -5.94 -18.42
CA TYR A 212 0.90 -7.07 -17.50
C TYR A 212 -0.49 -7.59 -17.17
N ASP A 213 -0.60 -8.92 -17.08
CA ASP A 213 -1.85 -9.64 -16.74
C ASP A 213 -2.02 -9.63 -15.20
N VAL A 214 -2.26 -8.44 -14.64
CA VAL A 214 -2.53 -8.23 -13.22
C VAL A 214 -4.03 -8.10 -12.98
N ASP A 215 -4.52 -8.67 -11.86
CA ASP A 215 -5.93 -8.55 -11.46
C ASP A 215 -6.21 -7.21 -10.77
N GLY A 216 -5.17 -6.58 -10.22
CA GLY A 216 -5.31 -5.29 -9.57
C GLY A 216 -4.01 -4.51 -9.41
N ILE A 217 -4.15 -3.24 -9.02
CA ILE A 217 -3.06 -2.35 -8.61
C ILE A 217 -3.43 -1.78 -7.25
N GLN A 218 -2.49 -1.78 -6.30
CA GLN A 218 -2.71 -1.28 -4.94
C GLN A 218 -1.71 -0.19 -4.59
N PHE A 219 -2.20 0.91 -3.98
CA PHE A 219 -1.35 1.85 -3.27
C PHE A 219 -1.36 1.53 -1.76
N ASP A 220 -0.22 1.74 -1.11
CA ASP A 220 -0.08 1.67 0.35
C ASP A 220 -0.52 2.98 1.03
N ASP A 221 -0.17 3.16 2.31
CA ASP A 221 -0.51 4.30 3.14
C ASP A 221 0.51 5.45 3.11
N TYR A 222 1.60 5.31 2.33
CA TYR A 222 2.68 6.31 2.32
C TYR A 222 2.37 7.47 1.37
N PHE A 223 1.46 8.38 1.80
CA PHE A 223 1.12 9.60 1.05
C PHE A 223 2.06 10.76 1.43
N TYR A 224 1.64 11.67 2.31
CA TYR A 224 2.58 12.67 2.81
C TYR A 224 3.52 12.07 3.86
N PRO A 225 4.85 12.34 3.78
CA PRO A 225 5.81 11.74 4.71
C PRO A 225 5.85 12.44 6.07
N THR A 226 5.20 13.59 6.21
CA THR A 226 5.23 14.43 7.42
C THR A 226 4.11 15.45 7.43
N GLU A 227 3.70 15.86 8.63
CA GLU A 227 2.79 16.99 8.87
C GLU A 227 3.54 18.35 8.93
N ASP A 228 4.88 18.35 8.96
CA ASP A 228 5.68 19.57 9.03
C ASP A 228 5.32 20.52 7.88
N GLU A 229 4.91 21.75 8.24
CA GLU A 229 4.53 22.79 7.28
C GLU A 229 5.69 23.20 6.37
N SER A 230 6.94 23.00 6.79
CA SER A 230 8.12 23.34 6.00
C SER A 230 8.33 22.40 4.81
N PHE A 231 7.72 21.21 4.81
CA PHE A 231 7.91 20.19 3.78
C PHE A 231 7.63 20.72 2.37
N ASP A 232 6.47 21.31 2.16
CA ASP A 232 6.00 21.82 0.87
C ASP A 232 5.64 23.33 0.91
N LYS A 233 6.24 24.06 1.87
CA LYS A 233 6.00 25.50 2.09
C LYS A 233 6.12 26.31 0.81
N LYS A 234 7.18 26.09 0.03
CA LYS A 234 7.42 26.82 -1.23
C LYS A 234 6.28 26.61 -2.22
N GLN A 235 5.78 25.41 -2.32
CA GLN A 235 4.70 25.01 -3.24
C GLN A 235 3.37 25.61 -2.80
N TYR A 236 3.10 25.58 -1.49
CA TYR A 236 1.90 26.20 -0.94
C TYR A 236 1.91 27.73 -1.06
N GLU A 237 3.06 28.38 -0.82
CA GLU A 237 3.23 29.83 -1.06
C GLU A 237 2.98 30.20 -2.53
N ALA A 238 3.50 29.40 -3.47
CA ALA A 238 3.24 29.60 -4.90
C ALA A 238 1.74 29.42 -5.26
N TYR A 239 1.05 28.47 -4.61
CA TYR A 239 -0.40 28.29 -4.75
C TYR A 239 -1.15 29.56 -4.27
N ILE A 240 -0.78 30.11 -3.10
CA ILE A 240 -1.38 31.34 -2.57
C ILE A 240 -1.10 32.55 -3.49
N GLU A 241 0.11 32.67 -4.02
CA GLU A 241 0.47 33.75 -4.94
C GLU A 241 -0.36 33.71 -6.23
N LYS A 242 -0.59 32.50 -6.75
CA LYS A 242 -1.34 32.28 -8.00
C LYS A 242 -2.83 32.61 -7.88
N TYR A 243 -3.46 32.26 -6.76
CA TYR A 243 -4.92 32.33 -6.64
C TYR A 243 -5.44 33.42 -5.68
N GLY A 244 -4.55 34.06 -4.88
CA GLY A 244 -4.90 35.01 -3.83
C GLY A 244 -5.33 34.29 -2.54
N LYS A 245 -4.84 34.78 -1.40
CA LYS A 245 -5.01 34.10 -0.10
C LYS A 245 -6.47 33.82 0.29
N GLU A 246 -7.37 34.73 -0.08
CA GLU A 246 -8.80 34.64 0.20
C GLU A 246 -9.54 33.57 -0.62
N ASN A 247 -8.91 33.08 -1.72
CA ASN A 247 -9.46 32.05 -2.59
C ASN A 247 -8.78 30.69 -2.38
N CYS A 248 -7.78 30.61 -1.50
CA CYS A 248 -7.01 29.41 -1.28
C CYS A 248 -7.59 28.53 -0.16
N MET A 249 -7.41 27.23 -0.29
CA MET A 249 -7.65 26.26 0.79
C MET A 249 -6.63 26.47 1.92
N SER A 250 -6.94 26.01 3.13
CA SER A 250 -5.94 25.81 4.17
C SER A 250 -4.87 24.82 3.71
N LEU A 251 -3.70 24.83 4.34
CA LEU A 251 -2.61 23.91 4.01
C LEU A 251 -3.07 22.44 4.05
N ASP A 252 -3.77 22.03 5.10
CA ASP A 252 -4.25 20.66 5.26
C ASP A 252 -5.23 20.27 4.14
N ASN A 253 -6.20 21.12 3.84
CA ASN A 253 -7.15 20.86 2.77
C ASN A 253 -6.48 20.84 1.38
N TRP A 254 -5.46 21.67 1.18
CA TRP A 254 -4.68 21.69 -0.06
C TRP A 254 -3.85 20.41 -0.22
N ARG A 255 -3.19 19.92 0.85
CA ARG A 255 -2.46 18.66 0.86
C ARG A 255 -3.39 17.48 0.59
N MET A 256 -4.53 17.42 1.29
CA MET A 256 -5.56 16.40 1.07
C MET A 256 -6.08 16.42 -0.37
N GLN A 257 -6.31 17.61 -0.94
CA GLN A 257 -6.74 17.75 -2.34
C GLN A 257 -5.69 17.25 -3.33
N ASN A 258 -4.39 17.43 -3.06
CA ASN A 258 -3.31 16.94 -3.90
C ASN A 258 -3.30 15.38 -3.91
N VAL A 259 -3.47 14.75 -2.75
CA VAL A 259 -3.59 13.28 -2.66
C VAL A 259 -4.84 12.80 -3.38
N ASN A 260 -6.02 13.39 -3.10
CA ASN A 260 -7.28 13.04 -3.77
C ASN A 260 -7.19 13.17 -5.29
N THR A 261 -6.47 14.19 -5.77
CA THR A 261 -6.25 14.39 -7.20
C THR A 261 -5.45 13.24 -7.82
N LEU A 262 -4.37 12.79 -7.17
CA LEU A 262 -3.60 11.64 -7.64
C LEU A 262 -4.45 10.36 -7.64
N ILE A 263 -5.16 10.07 -6.54
CA ILE A 263 -5.97 8.86 -6.41
C ILE A 263 -7.03 8.80 -7.53
N CYS A 264 -7.76 9.89 -7.73
CA CYS A 264 -8.78 9.99 -8.78
C CYS A 264 -8.18 9.83 -10.19
N LYS A 265 -6.99 10.44 -10.44
CA LYS A 265 -6.29 10.30 -11.73
C LYS A 265 -5.82 8.86 -11.95
N ALA A 266 -5.25 8.22 -10.93
CA ALA A 266 -4.79 6.82 -11.01
C ALA A 266 -5.96 5.87 -11.30
N TYR A 267 -7.05 5.97 -10.54
CA TYR A 267 -8.27 5.21 -10.78
C TYR A 267 -8.75 5.31 -12.23
N ARG A 268 -8.95 6.55 -12.70
CA ARG A 268 -9.42 6.80 -14.08
C ARG A 268 -8.45 6.29 -15.14
N THR A 269 -7.17 6.42 -14.90
CA THR A 269 -6.13 5.92 -15.81
C THR A 269 -6.22 4.40 -15.93
N ILE A 270 -6.28 3.67 -14.82
CA ILE A 270 -6.42 2.21 -14.82
C ILE A 270 -7.71 1.80 -15.55
N LYS A 271 -8.86 2.37 -15.16
CA LYS A 271 -10.15 2.03 -15.75
C LYS A 271 -10.27 2.40 -17.24
N SER A 272 -9.50 3.36 -17.74
CA SER A 272 -9.45 3.71 -19.16
C SER A 272 -8.66 2.70 -20.00
N VAL A 273 -7.75 1.94 -19.36
CA VAL A 273 -6.94 0.89 -20.00
C VAL A 273 -7.69 -0.44 -19.95
N ASP A 274 -8.01 -0.86 -18.74
CA ASP A 274 -8.77 -2.10 -18.49
C ASP A 274 -9.67 -1.90 -17.28
N SER A 275 -10.98 -1.94 -17.49
CA SER A 275 -11.98 -1.76 -16.44
C SER A 275 -12.05 -2.92 -15.46
N SER A 276 -11.51 -4.09 -15.82
CA SER A 276 -11.46 -5.29 -14.96
C SER A 276 -10.32 -5.26 -13.96
N VAL A 277 -9.27 -4.47 -14.18
CA VAL A 277 -8.17 -4.30 -13.22
C VAL A 277 -8.66 -3.48 -12.03
N GLU A 278 -8.68 -4.08 -10.84
CA GLU A 278 -9.09 -3.40 -9.60
C GLU A 278 -8.04 -2.39 -9.15
N PHE A 279 -8.48 -1.23 -8.67
CA PHE A 279 -7.61 -0.29 -7.99
C PHE A 279 -7.96 -0.23 -6.51
N GLY A 280 -6.99 -0.54 -5.65
CA GLY A 280 -7.16 -0.55 -4.22
C GLY A 280 -6.20 0.36 -3.47
N ILE A 281 -6.58 0.70 -2.25
CA ILE A 281 -5.74 1.47 -1.33
C ILE A 281 -5.72 0.77 0.02
N SER A 282 -4.53 0.68 0.62
CA SER A 282 -4.32 0.12 1.95
C SER A 282 -3.90 1.22 2.93
N PRO A 283 -4.88 1.96 3.52
CA PRO A 283 -4.61 3.04 4.46
C PRO A 283 -4.29 2.53 5.87
N GLN A 284 -3.90 3.43 6.77
CA GLN A 284 -3.71 3.14 8.20
C GLN A 284 -4.99 2.57 8.82
N GLY A 285 -4.85 1.53 9.66
CA GLY A 285 -5.98 0.87 10.33
C GLY A 285 -6.77 1.81 11.22
N ASN A 286 -6.11 2.57 12.09
CA ASN A 286 -6.78 3.63 12.83
C ASN A 286 -7.15 4.77 11.88
N ILE A 287 -8.46 5.00 11.69
CA ILE A 287 -8.98 6.02 10.77
C ILE A 287 -8.37 7.40 11.04
N GLY A 288 -8.21 7.78 12.32
CA GLY A 288 -7.67 9.08 12.70
C GLY A 288 -6.22 9.32 12.26
N ASN A 289 -5.42 8.26 12.13
CA ASN A 289 -4.03 8.39 11.69
C ASN A 289 -3.90 8.83 10.23
N ASN A 290 -4.94 8.61 9.42
CA ASN A 290 -4.95 8.98 8.01
C ASN A 290 -4.99 10.51 7.80
N ASP A 291 -5.50 11.26 8.79
CA ASP A 291 -5.52 12.73 8.74
C ASP A 291 -4.08 13.30 8.65
N GLY A 292 -3.12 12.73 9.39
CA GLY A 292 -1.70 13.13 9.35
C GLY A 292 -0.97 12.76 8.04
N LEU A 293 -1.54 11.86 7.27
CA LEU A 293 -1.07 11.49 5.93
C LEU A 293 -1.81 12.23 4.82
N TYR A 294 -2.76 13.08 5.18
CA TYR A 294 -3.67 13.79 4.27
C TYR A 294 -4.44 12.83 3.33
N ALA A 295 -4.76 11.65 3.85
CA ALA A 295 -5.50 10.59 3.16
C ALA A 295 -7.00 10.69 3.49
N ASP A 296 -7.81 11.14 2.54
CA ASP A 296 -9.26 11.34 2.69
C ASP A 296 -10.02 10.01 2.53
N VAL A 297 -9.71 9.07 3.44
CA VAL A 297 -10.25 7.71 3.39
C VAL A 297 -11.78 7.68 3.39
N LYS A 298 -12.43 8.67 4.03
CA LYS A 298 -13.89 8.76 4.04
C LYS A 298 -14.44 9.00 2.64
N SER A 299 -13.88 9.96 1.91
CA SER A 299 -14.29 10.20 0.51
C SER A 299 -13.98 9.00 -0.37
N TRP A 300 -12.85 8.32 -0.16
CA TRP A 300 -12.50 7.14 -0.95
C TRP A 300 -13.44 5.96 -0.73
N CYS A 301 -13.98 5.80 0.48
CA CYS A 301 -14.97 4.77 0.79
C CYS A 301 -16.37 5.12 0.29
N THR A 302 -16.78 6.41 0.35
CA THR A 302 -18.19 6.81 0.19
C THR A 302 -18.50 7.45 -1.14
N CYS A 303 -17.50 7.71 -2.01
CA CYS A 303 -17.67 8.35 -3.29
C CYS A 303 -17.07 7.52 -4.43
N LYS A 304 -17.77 7.51 -5.58
CA LYS A 304 -17.27 6.84 -6.80
C LYS A 304 -16.04 7.53 -7.39
N GLY A 305 -15.16 6.75 -8.00
CA GLY A 305 -14.06 7.25 -8.81
C GLY A 305 -12.75 7.44 -8.07
N PHE A 306 -12.61 6.85 -6.89
CA PHE A 306 -11.37 6.82 -6.13
C PHE A 306 -10.74 5.43 -6.07
N ALA A 307 -11.50 4.41 -5.73
CA ALA A 307 -11.00 3.05 -5.59
C ALA A 307 -12.12 2.02 -5.86
N ASP A 308 -11.74 0.77 -6.15
CA ASP A 308 -12.65 -0.38 -6.19
C ASP A 308 -12.67 -1.11 -4.84
N TYR A 309 -11.60 -0.95 -4.04
CA TYR A 309 -11.56 -1.48 -2.68
C TYR A 309 -10.67 -0.64 -1.78
N ILE A 310 -10.98 -0.71 -0.48
CA ILE A 310 -10.14 -0.19 0.60
C ILE A 310 -9.78 -1.36 1.51
N CYS A 311 -8.50 -1.42 1.93
CA CYS A 311 -7.97 -2.46 2.80
C CYS A 311 -7.19 -1.83 3.97
N PRO A 312 -7.87 -1.31 5.01
CA PRO A 312 -7.19 -0.72 6.16
C PRO A 312 -6.30 -1.73 6.87
N GLN A 313 -5.12 -1.29 7.29
CA GLN A 313 -4.11 -2.08 7.98
C GLN A 313 -4.47 -2.21 9.47
N ILE A 314 -5.46 -3.06 9.78
CA ILE A 314 -5.93 -3.29 11.15
C ILE A 314 -4.99 -4.28 11.85
N TYR A 315 -3.77 -3.82 12.15
CA TYR A 315 -2.72 -4.62 12.77
C TYR A 315 -2.76 -4.51 14.31
N PHE A 316 -3.95 -4.69 14.87
CA PHE A 316 -4.22 -4.63 16.31
C PHE A 316 -4.70 -5.99 16.78
N SER A 317 -4.22 -6.46 17.94
CA SER A 317 -4.76 -7.66 18.57
C SER A 317 -6.16 -7.42 19.12
N LEU A 318 -6.86 -8.51 19.45
CA LEU A 318 -8.22 -8.44 20.06
C LEU A 318 -8.23 -7.70 21.40
N GLU A 319 -7.12 -7.76 22.15
CA GLU A 319 -6.97 -7.17 23.49
C GLU A 319 -5.99 -5.98 23.48
N ASN A 320 -5.78 -5.33 22.33
CA ASN A 320 -4.89 -4.17 22.26
C ASN A 320 -5.37 -3.05 23.18
N PRO A 321 -4.54 -2.54 24.12
CA PRO A 321 -5.00 -1.61 25.16
C PRO A 321 -5.36 -0.22 24.66
N ALA A 322 -4.85 0.18 23.48
CA ALA A 322 -5.11 1.50 22.88
C ALA A 322 -6.29 1.47 21.92
N LEU A 323 -6.41 0.43 21.11
CA LEU A 323 -7.46 0.25 20.11
C LEU A 323 -7.57 -1.23 19.77
N THR A 324 -8.65 -1.88 20.16
CA THR A 324 -8.87 -3.28 19.84
C THR A 324 -9.13 -3.49 18.35
N PHE A 325 -8.87 -4.71 17.85
CA PHE A 325 -9.21 -5.09 16.50
C PHE A 325 -10.69 -4.79 16.15
N GLU A 326 -11.60 -5.20 17.04
CA GLU A 326 -13.04 -5.01 16.84
C GLU A 326 -13.45 -3.54 16.82
N ASP A 327 -12.94 -2.70 17.73
CA ASP A 327 -13.25 -1.27 17.75
C ASP A 327 -12.74 -0.56 16.49
N CYS A 328 -11.55 -0.96 16.04
CA CYS A 328 -10.99 -0.47 14.80
C CYS A 328 -11.84 -0.89 13.59
N LEU A 329 -12.20 -2.17 13.49
CA LEU A 329 -13.08 -2.71 12.44
C LEU A 329 -14.45 -2.00 12.44
N ASN A 330 -15.05 -1.80 13.61
CA ASN A 330 -16.32 -1.10 13.76
C ASN A 330 -16.26 0.34 13.24
N SER A 331 -15.11 1.01 13.40
CA SER A 331 -14.91 2.36 12.87
C SER A 331 -14.98 2.38 11.34
N TRP A 332 -14.44 1.37 10.65
CA TRP A 332 -14.51 1.24 9.19
C TRP A 332 -15.89 0.79 8.70
N THR A 333 -16.48 -0.23 9.34
CA THR A 333 -17.78 -0.77 8.92
C THR A 333 -18.95 0.16 9.22
N SER A 334 -18.74 1.20 10.04
CA SER A 334 -19.72 2.28 10.28
C SER A 334 -19.76 3.33 9.17
N LEU A 335 -18.80 3.34 8.24
CA LEU A 335 -18.84 4.22 7.08
C LEU A 335 -19.89 3.73 6.08
N ASP A 336 -20.57 4.66 5.43
CA ASP A 336 -21.56 4.38 4.38
C ASP A 336 -20.83 4.17 3.04
N PHE A 337 -20.28 2.97 2.84
CA PHE A 337 -19.52 2.63 1.64
C PHE A 337 -20.38 2.77 0.37
N ASP A 338 -19.81 3.33 -0.69
CA ASP A 338 -20.39 3.21 -2.02
C ASP A 338 -20.52 1.74 -2.42
N GLU A 339 -21.60 1.35 -3.05
CA GLU A 339 -21.90 -0.04 -3.44
C GLU A 339 -20.82 -0.71 -4.32
N ASN A 340 -19.98 0.10 -4.98
CA ASN A 340 -18.90 -0.38 -5.85
C ASN A 340 -17.53 -0.43 -5.14
N VAL A 341 -17.44 -0.03 -3.86
CA VAL A 341 -16.20 -0.03 -3.09
C VAL A 341 -16.23 -1.17 -2.07
N LYS A 342 -15.36 -2.16 -2.24
CA LYS A 342 -15.24 -3.30 -1.34
C LYS A 342 -14.40 -2.95 -0.12
N LEU A 343 -14.78 -3.48 1.04
CA LEU A 343 -13.95 -3.44 2.24
C LEU A 343 -13.24 -4.79 2.40
N TYR A 344 -11.91 -4.77 2.30
CA TYR A 344 -11.02 -5.83 2.80
C TYR A 344 -10.36 -5.37 4.08
N VAL A 345 -9.75 -6.29 4.83
CA VAL A 345 -9.08 -5.95 6.10
C VAL A 345 -7.66 -6.50 6.11
N GLY A 346 -6.69 -5.64 6.43
CA GLY A 346 -5.31 -6.06 6.63
C GLY A 346 -5.09 -6.67 8.01
N LEU A 347 -4.56 -7.88 8.08
CA LEU A 347 -4.20 -8.59 9.31
C LEU A 347 -2.69 -8.53 9.56
N GLY A 348 -2.30 -8.33 10.84
CA GLY A 348 -0.92 -8.11 11.26
C GLY A 348 -0.13 -9.39 11.53
N GLY A 349 0.04 -10.27 10.53
CA GLY A 349 0.74 -11.55 10.69
C GLY A 349 2.16 -11.46 11.26
N TYR A 350 2.87 -10.36 11.02
CA TYR A 350 4.23 -10.14 11.54
C TYR A 350 4.29 -9.92 13.07
N LYS A 351 3.14 -9.64 13.70
CA LYS A 351 3.02 -9.49 15.16
C LYS A 351 2.69 -10.81 15.87
N ALA A 352 2.21 -11.79 15.13
CA ALA A 352 1.73 -13.06 15.66
C ALA A 352 2.77 -13.77 16.53
N GLY A 353 2.41 -14.11 17.77
CA GLY A 353 3.28 -14.76 18.73
C GLY A 353 4.48 -13.94 19.21
N ASN A 354 4.51 -12.62 18.93
CA ASN A 354 5.61 -11.74 19.31
C ASN A 354 5.18 -10.74 20.41
N GLY A 355 5.80 -10.82 21.58
CA GLY A 355 5.51 -9.95 22.73
C GLY A 355 6.08 -8.53 22.63
N GLU A 356 6.81 -8.18 21.57
CA GLU A 356 7.31 -6.81 21.38
C GLU A 356 6.22 -5.82 20.95
N TYR A 357 5.02 -6.34 20.59
CA TYR A 357 3.92 -5.55 20.08
C TYR A 357 2.74 -5.50 21.03
N ASP A 358 2.01 -4.39 21.01
CA ASP A 358 0.71 -4.19 21.63
C ASP A 358 0.68 -4.61 23.12
N GLU A 359 1.74 -4.28 23.89
CA GLU A 359 1.90 -4.64 25.32
C GLU A 359 1.74 -6.16 25.57
N GLU A 360 2.40 -6.99 24.75
CA GLU A 360 2.40 -8.45 24.83
C GLU A 360 1.05 -9.13 24.54
N THR A 361 0.03 -8.41 24.09
CA THR A 361 -1.31 -8.98 23.86
C THR A 361 -1.32 -10.05 22.76
N TRP A 362 -0.34 -10.06 21.86
CA TRP A 362 -0.13 -11.11 20.86
C TRP A 362 0.39 -12.45 21.46
N LEU A 363 0.65 -12.50 22.77
CA LEU A 363 1.00 -13.73 23.52
C LEU A 363 -0.18 -14.30 24.30
N LEU A 364 -1.33 -13.64 24.33
CA LEU A 364 -2.50 -14.07 25.11
C LEU A 364 -3.18 -15.31 24.55
N SER A 365 -3.01 -15.57 23.24
CA SER A 365 -3.56 -16.73 22.55
C SER A 365 -2.63 -17.14 21.40
N ASP A 366 -2.72 -18.40 20.98
CA ASP A 366 -2.07 -18.91 19.75
C ASP A 366 -3.03 -18.84 18.54
N SER A 367 -4.22 -18.21 18.65
CA SER A 367 -5.28 -18.19 17.63
C SER A 367 -5.85 -16.81 17.33
N ILE A 368 -5.16 -15.73 17.68
CA ILE A 368 -5.63 -14.34 17.50
C ILE A 368 -5.99 -14.09 16.03
N LEU A 369 -5.11 -14.45 15.08
CA LEU A 369 -5.39 -14.28 13.65
C LEU A 369 -6.59 -15.12 13.17
N ALA A 370 -6.80 -16.31 13.73
CA ALA A 370 -7.94 -17.16 13.40
C ALA A 370 -9.24 -16.57 13.95
N ASP A 371 -9.19 -16.05 15.18
CA ASP A 371 -10.34 -15.39 15.82
C ASP A 371 -10.70 -14.06 15.11
N GLU A 372 -9.69 -13.27 14.69
CA GLU A 372 -9.88 -12.10 13.83
C GLU A 372 -10.55 -12.48 12.50
N TYR A 373 -10.08 -13.56 11.85
CA TYR A 373 -10.70 -14.07 10.63
C TYR A 373 -12.15 -14.50 10.87
N ASP A 374 -12.46 -15.16 12.00
CA ASP A 374 -13.82 -15.54 12.37
C ASP A 374 -14.74 -14.32 12.55
N ILE A 375 -14.23 -13.23 13.10
CA ILE A 375 -14.95 -11.94 13.19
C ILE A 375 -15.22 -11.40 11.78
N LEU A 376 -14.21 -11.40 10.90
CA LEU A 376 -14.35 -10.86 9.55
C LEU A 376 -15.36 -11.63 8.70
N ARG A 377 -15.29 -12.96 8.66
CA ARG A 377 -16.19 -13.79 7.83
C ARG A 377 -17.67 -13.71 8.30
N ASN A 378 -17.91 -13.34 9.55
CA ASN A 378 -19.26 -13.10 10.08
C ASN A 378 -19.75 -11.66 9.85
N ASN A 379 -18.91 -10.75 9.36
CA ASN A 379 -19.26 -9.37 9.08
C ASN A 379 -19.64 -9.20 7.59
N LYS A 380 -20.91 -8.89 7.35
CA LYS A 380 -21.47 -8.77 5.98
C LYS A 380 -20.87 -7.62 5.15
N SER A 381 -20.25 -6.64 5.78
CA SER A 381 -19.61 -5.50 5.08
C SER A 381 -18.21 -5.84 4.58
N VAL A 382 -17.58 -6.89 5.13
CA VAL A 382 -16.23 -7.30 4.78
C VAL A 382 -16.26 -8.34 3.66
N ARG A 383 -15.40 -8.19 2.65
CA ARG A 383 -15.32 -9.07 1.47
C ARG A 383 -14.04 -9.93 1.47
N GLY A 384 -13.31 -9.96 2.57
CA GLY A 384 -12.10 -10.74 2.74
C GLY A 384 -10.99 -9.98 3.45
N PHE A 385 -9.79 -10.52 3.41
CA PHE A 385 -8.65 -9.98 4.14
C PHE A 385 -7.34 -10.11 3.35
N MET A 386 -6.32 -9.39 3.81
CA MET A 386 -4.93 -9.48 3.33
C MET A 386 -3.99 -9.62 4.52
N LEU A 387 -3.12 -10.63 4.53
CA LEU A 387 -2.16 -10.89 5.60
C LEU A 387 -0.82 -10.18 5.34
N TYR A 388 -0.36 -9.34 6.24
CA TYR A 388 0.95 -8.71 6.18
C TYR A 388 1.94 -9.41 7.10
N SER A 389 2.90 -10.10 6.57
CA SER A 389 3.23 -10.39 5.17
C SER A 389 3.62 -11.86 4.99
N TYR A 390 4.00 -12.25 3.78
CA TYR A 390 4.45 -13.62 3.46
C TYR A 390 5.49 -14.16 4.46
N ASN A 391 6.37 -13.29 4.95
CA ASN A 391 7.43 -13.69 5.88
C ASN A 391 6.89 -14.38 7.15
N CYS A 392 5.68 -14.04 7.63
CA CYS A 392 5.09 -14.69 8.80
C CYS A 392 4.74 -16.17 8.55
N LEU A 393 4.58 -16.58 7.29
CA LEU A 393 4.37 -17.99 6.94
C LEU A 393 5.65 -18.84 7.10
N GLU A 394 6.82 -18.20 7.22
CA GLU A 394 8.14 -18.82 7.40
C GLU A 394 8.67 -18.64 8.82
N ASP A 395 8.06 -17.77 9.63
CA ASP A 395 8.53 -17.42 10.95
C ASP A 395 8.11 -18.47 11.98
N ASP A 396 9.09 -19.06 12.66
CA ASP A 396 8.83 -20.02 13.73
C ASP A 396 8.07 -19.41 14.92
N THR A 397 8.19 -18.10 15.15
CA THR A 397 7.47 -17.36 16.21
C THR A 397 5.98 -17.32 15.91
N ALA A 398 5.60 -17.00 14.67
CA ALA A 398 4.22 -16.90 14.22
C ALA A 398 3.57 -18.29 13.95
N LYS A 399 4.34 -19.37 13.96
CA LYS A 399 3.94 -20.67 13.41
C LYS A 399 2.62 -21.23 13.96
N LYS A 400 2.35 -21.08 15.24
CA LYS A 400 1.10 -21.61 15.83
C LYS A 400 -0.09 -20.81 15.36
N GLU A 401 0.00 -19.47 15.43
CA GLU A 401 -1.01 -18.55 14.94
C GLU A 401 -1.34 -18.79 13.46
N ILE A 402 -0.30 -18.88 12.64
CA ILE A 402 -0.44 -19.13 11.20
C ILE A 402 -1.09 -20.49 10.92
N ASN A 403 -0.71 -21.55 11.65
CA ASN A 403 -1.35 -22.86 11.48
C ASN A 403 -2.83 -22.83 11.87
N ASN A 404 -3.20 -22.10 12.93
CA ASN A 404 -4.59 -21.96 13.34
C ASN A 404 -5.39 -21.15 12.33
N LEU A 405 -4.82 -20.06 11.79
CA LEU A 405 -5.44 -19.31 10.67
C LEU A 405 -5.65 -20.22 9.45
N ILE A 406 -4.61 -20.97 9.00
CA ILE A 406 -4.70 -21.88 7.86
C ILE A 406 -5.78 -22.95 8.08
N ASN A 407 -5.91 -23.48 9.29
CA ASN A 407 -6.96 -24.44 9.62
C ASN A 407 -8.36 -23.81 9.54
N ALA A 408 -8.50 -22.55 9.89
CA ALA A 408 -9.78 -21.80 9.79
C ALA A 408 -10.15 -21.47 8.32
N LEU A 409 -9.15 -21.37 7.42
CA LEU A 409 -9.35 -21.13 5.98
C LEU A 409 -9.80 -22.37 5.20
N ASN A 410 -9.55 -23.58 5.71
CA ASN A 410 -9.84 -24.88 5.06
C ASN A 410 -11.03 -25.59 5.72
#